data_dfec2bd07a12ad64d4c951be6aa46006
#
_entry.id   dfec2bd07a12ad64d4c951be6aa46006
#
_cell.length_a   1.000
_cell.length_b   1.000
_cell.length_c   1.000
_cell.angle_alpha   90.00
_cell.angle_beta   90.00
_cell.angle_gamma   90.00
#
_symmetry.space_group_name_H-M   'P 1'
#
loop_
_entity.id
_entity.type
_entity.pdbx_description
1 polymer ?
#
loop_
_entity_poly.entity_id
_entity_poly.type
_entity_poly.pdbx_seq_one_letter_code
_entity_poly.pdbx_strand_id
1 'polypeptide(L)'
;MPPVYRPKLWHLAVVLLIAVFDLGVLYMVLRPNVSPEYRAYYIDRTSSCFPRVISGFYPLGEPVSFNSVHNGYNQDTIRWCGFLPPSPTGIRSFGDYGILHLEFPDPGEDLLLTFESWTNTDSEKPKRDVDVVVNGEHVAVLTYAGAGRVDGSIIIPERLVKAGNGMMEIRFDVPRTGPPGTNGEPVTLQLRLESLRLVKLSEAPPQPPSEPHTAPHTRPIRE
;
A
#
# COMPACT_ATOMS: atom_id res chain seq x y z
N MET A 1 -31.64 60.24 20.98
CA MET A 1 -31.73 59.24 19.89
C MET A 1 -30.39 59.11 19.22
N PRO A 2 -29.77 57.94 19.12
CA PRO A 2 -28.50 57.78 18.41
C PRO A 2 -28.68 58.04 16.90
N PRO A 3 -27.66 58.59 16.21
CA PRO A 3 -27.76 58.87 14.78
C PRO A 3 -27.90 57.58 14.00
N VAL A 4 -28.92 57.49 13.14
CA VAL A 4 -29.15 56.37 12.24
C VAL A 4 -28.06 56.42 11.13
N TYR A 5 -27.09 55.52 11.22
CA TYR A 5 -26.04 55.38 10.20
C TYR A 5 -26.67 54.91 8.87
N ARG A 6 -26.65 55.76 7.85
CA ARG A 6 -27.04 55.39 6.48
C ARG A 6 -25.80 54.97 5.70
N PRO A 7 -25.64 53.66 5.38
CA PRO A 7 -24.49 53.24 4.61
C PRO A 7 -24.50 53.92 3.24
N LYS A 8 -23.34 54.43 2.82
CA LYS A 8 -23.17 54.98 1.47
C LYS A 8 -23.21 53.82 0.47
N LEU A 9 -23.74 54.08 -0.72
CA LEU A 9 -23.95 53.07 -1.79
C LEU A 9 -22.68 52.25 -2.09
N TRP A 10 -21.52 52.88 -2.00
CA TRP A 10 -20.23 52.20 -2.22
C TRP A 10 -19.91 51.14 -1.13
N HIS A 11 -20.33 51.31 0.13
CA HIS A 11 -20.15 50.29 1.16
C HIS A 11 -20.94 49.03 0.84
N LEU A 12 -22.19 49.22 0.34
CA LEU A 12 -23.01 48.09 -0.12
C LEU A 12 -22.38 47.35 -1.29
N ALA A 13 -21.78 48.10 -2.25
CA ALA A 13 -21.07 47.49 -3.38
C ALA A 13 -19.87 46.67 -2.93
N VAL A 14 -19.06 47.17 -1.97
CA VAL A 14 -17.91 46.41 -1.42
C VAL A 14 -18.36 45.16 -0.68
N VAL A 15 -19.40 45.26 0.16
CA VAL A 15 -19.95 44.09 0.88
C VAL A 15 -20.47 43.05 -0.10
N LEU A 16 -21.16 43.45 -1.17
CA LEU A 16 -21.65 42.55 -2.19
C LEU A 16 -20.51 41.86 -2.92
N LEU A 17 -19.46 42.58 -3.27
CA LEU A 17 -18.29 42.05 -3.96
C LEU A 17 -17.57 40.98 -3.09
N ILE A 18 -17.41 41.25 -1.78
CA ILE A 18 -16.85 40.29 -0.83
C ILE A 18 -17.74 39.05 -0.76
N ALA A 19 -19.05 39.21 -0.61
CA ALA A 19 -20.00 38.11 -0.54
C ALA A 19 -19.95 37.22 -1.80
N VAL A 20 -19.87 37.82 -2.99
CA VAL A 20 -19.75 37.08 -4.26
C VAL A 20 -18.44 36.35 -4.32
N PHE A 21 -17.33 36.96 -3.87
CA PHE A 21 -16.03 36.32 -3.80
C PHE A 21 -16.06 35.10 -2.85
N ASP A 22 -16.60 35.30 -1.63
CA ASP A 22 -16.69 34.22 -0.64
C ASP A 22 -17.58 33.08 -1.12
N LEU A 23 -18.70 33.37 -1.79
CA LEU A 23 -19.53 32.33 -2.42
C LEU A 23 -18.80 31.59 -3.54
N GLY A 24 -17.99 32.30 -4.32
CA GLY A 24 -17.14 31.68 -5.35
C GLY A 24 -16.10 30.75 -4.76
N VAL A 25 -15.41 31.17 -3.70
CA VAL A 25 -14.45 30.33 -2.97
C VAL A 25 -15.15 29.11 -2.36
N LEU A 26 -16.29 29.31 -1.70
CA LEU A 26 -17.08 28.23 -1.13
C LEU A 26 -17.53 27.23 -2.21
N TYR A 27 -17.96 27.71 -3.36
CA TYR A 27 -18.32 26.85 -4.49
C TYR A 27 -17.14 25.99 -4.99
N MET A 28 -15.92 26.58 -5.11
CA MET A 28 -14.72 25.85 -5.50
C MET A 28 -14.33 24.81 -4.46
N VAL A 29 -14.45 25.12 -3.16
CA VAL A 29 -14.16 24.17 -2.07
C VAL A 29 -15.14 23.01 -2.06
N LEU A 30 -16.43 23.28 -2.31
CA LEU A 30 -17.46 22.24 -2.35
C LEU A 30 -17.41 21.37 -3.62
N ARG A 31 -16.80 21.89 -4.70
CA ARG A 31 -16.63 21.17 -5.98
C ARG A 31 -15.17 21.21 -6.44
N PRO A 32 -14.25 20.56 -5.72
CA PRO A 32 -12.85 20.54 -6.11
C PRO A 32 -12.70 19.87 -7.47
N ASN A 33 -11.99 20.53 -8.37
CA ASN A 33 -11.64 19.98 -9.69
C ASN A 33 -10.45 19.03 -9.54
N VAL A 34 -10.72 17.83 -9.07
CA VAL A 34 -9.74 16.76 -8.86
C VAL A 34 -10.11 15.55 -9.72
N SER A 35 -9.14 14.67 -9.96
CA SER A 35 -9.40 13.44 -10.72
C SER A 35 -10.43 12.55 -10.00
N PRO A 36 -11.20 11.73 -10.76
CA PRO A 36 -12.16 10.79 -10.16
C PRO A 36 -11.52 9.86 -9.14
N GLU A 37 -10.29 9.40 -9.39
CA GLU A 37 -9.53 8.51 -8.50
C GLU A 37 -9.18 9.21 -7.19
N TYR A 38 -8.71 10.47 -7.27
CA TYR A 38 -8.43 11.29 -6.09
C TYR A 38 -9.70 11.51 -5.25
N ARG A 39 -10.81 11.82 -5.92
CA ARG A 39 -12.10 12.01 -5.26
C ARG A 39 -12.54 10.72 -4.56
N ALA A 40 -12.49 9.57 -5.25
CA ALA A 40 -12.88 8.27 -4.71
C ALA A 40 -12.06 7.88 -3.47
N TYR A 41 -10.76 8.20 -3.45
CA TYR A 41 -9.86 7.84 -2.36
C TYR A 41 -9.95 8.81 -1.16
N TYR A 42 -9.82 10.13 -1.39
CA TYR A 42 -9.69 11.12 -0.32
C TYR A 42 -11.01 11.73 0.14
N ILE A 43 -11.97 11.90 -0.77
CA ILE A 43 -13.21 12.62 -0.50
C ILE A 43 -14.35 11.65 -0.21
N ASP A 44 -14.70 10.81 -1.19
CA ASP A 44 -15.85 9.92 -1.11
C ASP A 44 -15.55 8.63 -0.33
N ARG A 45 -14.26 8.29 -0.21
CA ARG A 45 -13.74 7.08 0.47
C ARG A 45 -14.36 5.77 -0.06
N THR A 46 -14.67 5.76 -1.34
CA THR A 46 -15.25 4.60 -2.05
C THR A 46 -14.21 3.67 -2.65
N SER A 47 -12.94 4.08 -2.66
CA SER A 47 -11.81 3.29 -3.16
C SER A 47 -10.70 3.21 -2.13
N SER A 48 -10.11 2.01 -1.99
CA SER A 48 -8.88 1.79 -1.21
C SER A 48 -7.61 1.93 -2.06
N CYS A 49 -7.76 2.23 -3.37
CA CYS A 49 -6.63 2.35 -4.28
C CYS A 49 -6.04 3.76 -4.25
N PHE A 50 -4.75 3.85 -3.93
CA PHE A 50 -4.05 5.12 -3.87
C PHE A 50 -4.08 5.82 -5.25
N PRO A 51 -4.55 7.08 -5.34
CA PRO A 51 -4.70 7.79 -6.60
C PRO A 51 -3.34 8.23 -7.13
N ARG A 52 -2.80 7.45 -8.03
CA ARG A 52 -1.54 7.72 -8.70
C ARG A 52 -1.70 7.51 -10.20
N VAL A 53 -1.05 8.35 -10.98
CA VAL A 53 -0.92 8.12 -12.41
C VAL A 53 0.03 6.96 -12.63
N ILE A 54 -0.45 5.92 -13.30
CA ILE A 54 0.38 4.79 -13.73
C ILE A 54 0.97 5.15 -15.07
N SER A 55 2.28 5.00 -15.21
CA SER A 55 3.01 5.29 -16.43
C SER A 55 3.79 4.05 -16.89
N GLY A 56 3.34 3.50 -18.02
CA GLY A 56 4.04 2.39 -18.68
C GLY A 56 3.92 1.03 -17.98
N PHE A 57 4.71 0.09 -18.49
CA PHE A 57 4.81 -1.27 -17.95
C PHE A 57 5.85 -1.36 -16.85
N TYR A 58 5.62 -2.28 -15.91
CA TYR A 58 6.63 -2.64 -14.93
C TYR A 58 7.83 -3.29 -15.65
N PRO A 59 9.06 -2.74 -15.49
CA PRO A 59 10.25 -3.32 -16.09
C PRO A 59 10.69 -4.54 -15.28
N LEU A 60 10.51 -5.74 -15.84
CA LEU A 60 10.97 -6.98 -15.19
C LEU A 60 12.48 -6.91 -14.89
N GLY A 61 12.85 -7.37 -13.72
CA GLY A 61 14.24 -7.29 -13.25
C GLY A 61 14.58 -6.05 -12.42
N GLU A 62 13.80 -4.99 -12.51
CA GLU A 62 14.04 -3.76 -11.76
C GLU A 62 13.33 -3.76 -10.41
N PRO A 63 13.95 -3.25 -9.35
CA PRO A 63 13.28 -3.12 -8.06
C PRO A 63 12.29 -1.97 -8.08
N VAL A 64 11.24 -2.10 -7.30
CA VAL A 64 10.35 -1.00 -6.90
C VAL A 64 10.61 -0.69 -5.45
N SER A 65 10.86 0.56 -5.12
CA SER A 65 10.95 1.04 -3.75
C SER A 65 9.69 1.80 -3.38
N PHE A 66 9.03 1.38 -2.31
CA PHE A 66 7.86 2.07 -1.76
C PHE A 66 8.23 3.16 -0.75
N ASN A 67 9.50 3.41 -0.55
CA ASN A 67 10.01 4.41 0.37
C ASN A 67 9.88 5.81 -0.24
N SER A 68 9.24 6.75 0.48
CA SER A 68 9.04 8.12 0.01
C SER A 68 10.33 8.97 -0.02
N VAL A 69 11.37 8.60 0.73
CA VAL A 69 12.64 9.36 0.82
C VAL A 69 13.46 9.25 -0.46
N HIS A 70 13.39 8.11 -1.15
CA HIS A 70 14.14 7.85 -2.38
C HIS A 70 13.31 8.10 -3.65
N ASN A 71 12.33 9.01 -3.60
CA ASN A 71 11.40 9.30 -4.71
C ASN A 71 10.68 8.06 -5.29
N GLY A 72 10.66 6.97 -4.52
CA GLY A 72 9.95 5.77 -4.89
C GLY A 72 10.30 5.26 -6.26
N TYR A 73 11.52 4.75 -6.42
CA TYR A 73 11.98 4.19 -7.69
C TYR A 73 10.97 3.22 -8.31
N ASN A 74 10.58 3.43 -9.57
CA ASN A 74 9.57 2.67 -10.33
C ASN A 74 8.17 2.58 -9.71
N GLN A 75 7.82 3.42 -8.73
CA GLN A 75 6.49 3.39 -8.12
C GLN A 75 5.35 3.69 -9.08
N ASP A 76 5.60 4.48 -10.12
CA ASP A 76 4.63 4.86 -11.15
C ASP A 76 4.25 3.72 -12.09
N THR A 77 4.93 2.58 -12.02
CA THR A 77 4.59 1.37 -12.78
C THR A 77 3.68 0.41 -12.01
N ILE A 78 3.39 0.70 -10.73
CA ILE A 78 2.57 -0.15 -9.86
C ILE A 78 1.41 0.64 -9.28
N ARG A 79 0.21 0.08 -9.37
CA ARG A 79 -0.96 0.54 -8.64
C ARG A 79 -1.13 -0.30 -7.38
N TRP A 80 -1.44 0.33 -6.26
CA TRP A 80 -1.75 -0.39 -5.02
C TRP A 80 -3.06 0.04 -4.39
N CYS A 81 -3.74 -0.93 -3.80
CA CYS A 81 -5.00 -0.77 -3.11
C CYS A 81 -4.89 -1.41 -1.71
N GLY A 82 -5.62 -0.88 -0.73
CA GLY A 82 -5.54 -1.39 0.63
C GLY A 82 -4.25 -1.04 1.38
N PHE A 83 -3.43 -0.15 0.83
CA PHE A 83 -2.25 0.41 1.48
C PHE A 83 -2.40 1.90 1.71
N LEU A 84 -1.80 2.40 2.79
CA LEU A 84 -1.65 3.81 3.07
C LEU A 84 -0.65 4.47 2.08
N PRO A 85 -0.68 5.81 1.97
CA PRO A 85 0.31 6.54 1.18
C PRO A 85 1.75 6.18 1.58
N PRO A 86 2.73 6.31 0.65
CA PRO A 86 4.13 6.02 0.93
C PRO A 86 4.66 6.85 2.11
N SER A 87 5.39 6.18 2.98
CA SER A 87 6.09 6.75 4.12
C SER A 87 7.61 6.58 3.94
N PRO A 88 8.47 7.18 4.77
CA PRO A 88 9.91 6.96 4.71
C PRO A 88 10.33 5.48 4.85
N THR A 89 9.45 4.63 5.32
CA THR A 89 9.71 3.20 5.56
C THR A 89 8.87 2.27 4.70
N GLY A 90 8.27 2.78 3.61
CA GLY A 90 7.45 1.99 2.69
C GLY A 90 5.95 2.25 2.80
N ILE A 91 5.15 1.40 2.18
CA ILE A 91 3.68 1.40 2.23
C ILE A 91 3.20 0.41 3.29
N ARG A 92 2.13 0.76 4.01
CA ARG A 92 1.53 -0.08 5.06
C ARG A 92 0.11 -0.48 4.70
N SER A 93 -0.23 -1.76 4.89
CA SER A 93 -1.61 -2.22 4.69
C SER A 93 -2.58 -1.48 5.62
N PHE A 94 -3.76 -1.20 5.08
CA PHE A 94 -4.88 -0.63 5.82
C PHE A 94 -6.05 -1.60 5.77
N GLY A 95 -6.20 -2.39 6.83
CA GLY A 95 -7.22 -3.43 6.89
C GLY A 95 -6.66 -4.84 6.63
N ASP A 96 -7.51 -5.71 6.07
CA ASP A 96 -7.28 -7.16 6.01
C ASP A 96 -6.48 -7.60 4.78
N TYR A 97 -6.22 -6.68 3.86
CA TYR A 97 -5.52 -7.00 2.63
C TYR A 97 -4.74 -5.82 2.11
N GLY A 98 -3.75 -6.14 1.28
CA GLY A 98 -3.05 -5.20 0.41
C GLY A 98 -2.95 -5.81 -0.98
N ILE A 99 -3.21 -5.02 -2.02
CA ILE A 99 -3.17 -5.48 -3.41
C ILE A 99 -2.20 -4.62 -4.20
N LEU A 100 -1.37 -5.27 -5.01
CA LEU A 100 -0.51 -4.64 -6.00
C LEU A 100 -0.95 -5.09 -7.38
N HIS A 101 -1.09 -4.13 -8.30
CA HIS A 101 -1.36 -4.39 -9.71
C HIS A 101 -0.15 -3.95 -10.53
N LEU A 102 0.35 -4.85 -11.35
CA LEU A 102 1.48 -4.65 -12.25
C LEU A 102 1.04 -5.02 -13.67
N GLU A 103 1.52 -4.25 -14.64
CA GLU A 103 1.36 -4.56 -16.06
C GLU A 103 2.74 -4.75 -16.67
N PHE A 104 2.95 -5.84 -17.41
CA PHE A 104 4.19 -6.15 -18.11
C PHE A 104 3.94 -7.09 -19.28
N PRO A 105 4.82 -7.11 -20.31
CA PRO A 105 4.73 -8.06 -21.41
C PRO A 105 4.85 -9.51 -20.91
N ASP A 106 4.19 -10.47 -21.59
CA ASP A 106 4.27 -11.88 -21.23
C ASP A 106 5.75 -12.33 -21.17
N PRO A 107 6.24 -12.78 -20.01
CA PRO A 107 7.63 -13.22 -19.83
C PRO A 107 7.92 -14.57 -20.50
N GLY A 108 6.89 -15.40 -20.75
CA GLY A 108 7.02 -16.71 -21.34
C GLY A 108 7.61 -17.78 -20.41
N GLU A 109 7.71 -17.50 -19.12
CA GLU A 109 8.29 -18.41 -18.10
C GLU A 109 7.80 -18.04 -16.69
N ASP A 110 8.15 -18.87 -15.71
CA ASP A 110 7.94 -18.59 -14.30
C ASP A 110 8.68 -17.33 -13.85
N LEU A 111 8.08 -16.61 -12.89
CA LEU A 111 8.67 -15.41 -12.30
C LEU A 111 9.06 -15.67 -10.85
N LEU A 112 10.17 -15.07 -10.43
CA LEU A 112 10.55 -14.97 -9.03
C LEU A 112 10.17 -13.58 -8.51
N LEU A 113 9.25 -13.54 -7.57
CA LEU A 113 8.91 -12.36 -6.78
C LEU A 113 9.81 -12.33 -5.55
N THR A 114 10.56 -11.26 -5.37
CA THR A 114 11.29 -10.98 -4.11
C THR A 114 10.76 -9.69 -3.52
N PHE A 115 10.72 -9.60 -2.19
CA PHE A 115 10.23 -8.40 -1.51
C PHE A 115 10.84 -8.28 -0.12
N GLU A 116 10.92 -7.04 0.36
CA GLU A 116 11.28 -6.69 1.72
C GLU A 116 10.04 -6.21 2.43
N SER A 117 9.73 -6.84 3.56
CA SER A 117 8.53 -6.54 4.32
C SER A 117 8.75 -6.55 5.82
N TRP A 118 7.86 -5.86 6.53
CA TRP A 118 7.84 -5.81 7.99
C TRP A 118 6.42 -6.06 8.50
N THR A 119 6.34 -6.65 9.69
CA THR A 119 5.10 -6.67 10.44
C THR A 119 5.29 -6.08 11.83
N ASN A 120 4.26 -5.45 12.35
CA ASN A 120 4.15 -5.11 13.77
C ASN A 120 3.45 -6.26 14.48
N THR A 121 4.17 -7.32 14.81
CA THR A 121 3.60 -8.36 15.65
C THR A 121 3.79 -7.99 17.11
N ASP A 122 2.73 -8.21 17.91
CA ASP A 122 2.84 -8.09 19.35
C ASP A 122 3.73 -9.23 19.89
N SER A 123 4.59 -8.92 20.85
CA SER A 123 5.53 -9.87 21.46
C SER A 123 4.87 -11.10 22.09
N GLU A 124 3.58 -11.02 22.41
CA GLU A 124 2.83 -12.11 23.04
C GLU A 124 2.26 -13.14 22.03
N LYS A 125 2.27 -12.82 20.71
CA LYS A 125 1.81 -13.75 19.67
C LYS A 125 2.88 -13.93 18.60
N PRO A 126 3.69 -14.99 18.73
CA PRO A 126 4.98 -15.08 18.04
C PRO A 126 4.90 -15.38 16.54
N LYS A 127 3.77 -15.77 16.00
CA LYS A 127 3.67 -16.11 14.56
C LYS A 127 2.42 -15.52 13.92
N ARG A 128 2.60 -14.98 12.74
CA ARG A 128 1.52 -14.44 11.88
C ARG A 128 1.71 -14.93 10.47
N ASP A 129 0.68 -15.48 9.91
CA ASP A 129 0.66 -15.93 8.53
C ASP A 129 -0.07 -14.89 7.68
N VAL A 130 0.53 -14.56 6.55
CA VAL A 130 -0.03 -13.69 5.51
C VAL A 130 -0.12 -14.52 4.25
N ASP A 131 -1.32 -14.75 3.77
CA ASP A 131 -1.54 -15.47 2.52
C ASP A 131 -1.20 -14.59 1.33
N VAL A 132 -0.48 -15.15 0.36
CA VAL A 132 -0.18 -14.49 -0.91
C VAL A 132 -0.98 -15.13 -2.02
N VAL A 133 -1.79 -14.33 -2.67
CA VAL A 133 -2.68 -14.73 -3.76
C VAL A 133 -2.25 -13.98 -5.02
N VAL A 134 -2.06 -14.69 -6.12
CA VAL A 134 -1.72 -14.12 -7.42
C VAL A 134 -2.81 -14.46 -8.42
N ASN A 135 -3.40 -13.42 -9.05
CA ASN A 135 -4.50 -13.57 -10.00
C ASN A 135 -5.62 -14.49 -9.51
N GLY A 136 -5.95 -14.37 -8.20
CA GLY A 136 -7.01 -15.13 -7.55
C GLY A 136 -6.62 -16.53 -7.07
N GLU A 137 -5.38 -16.99 -7.29
CA GLU A 137 -4.88 -18.29 -6.82
C GLU A 137 -3.88 -18.12 -5.69
N HIS A 138 -4.05 -18.90 -4.62
CA HIS A 138 -3.12 -18.94 -3.49
C HIS A 138 -1.78 -19.54 -3.92
N VAL A 139 -0.68 -18.81 -3.68
CA VAL A 139 0.67 -19.23 -4.09
C VAL A 139 1.63 -19.46 -2.94
N ALA A 140 1.45 -18.78 -1.82
CA ALA A 140 2.35 -18.91 -0.67
C ALA A 140 1.71 -18.43 0.63
N VAL A 141 2.29 -18.84 1.75
CA VAL A 141 2.06 -18.30 3.08
C VAL A 141 3.35 -17.73 3.62
N LEU A 142 3.32 -16.47 4.02
CA LEU A 142 4.44 -15.80 4.66
C LEU A 142 4.25 -15.85 6.17
N THR A 143 5.15 -16.52 6.87
CA THR A 143 5.10 -16.62 8.33
C THR A 143 6.04 -15.60 8.96
N TYR A 144 5.50 -14.67 9.71
CA TYR A 144 6.25 -13.67 10.47
C TYR A 144 6.38 -14.11 11.93
N ALA A 145 7.60 -14.33 12.36
CA ALA A 145 7.93 -14.71 13.73
C ALA A 145 8.33 -13.47 14.55
N GLY A 146 7.37 -12.79 15.12
CA GLY A 146 7.62 -11.56 15.89
C GLY A 146 7.66 -10.29 15.03
N ALA A 147 7.86 -9.12 15.67
CA ALA A 147 8.07 -7.87 14.97
C ALA A 147 9.43 -7.90 14.29
N GLY A 148 9.46 -7.62 12.99
CA GLY A 148 10.73 -7.59 12.28
C GLY A 148 10.60 -7.58 10.76
N ARG A 149 11.76 -7.54 10.13
CA ARG A 149 11.93 -7.61 8.68
C ARG A 149 11.88 -9.07 8.23
N VAL A 150 11.17 -9.30 7.16
CA VAL A 150 11.15 -10.58 6.45
C VAL A 150 11.43 -10.30 4.98
N ASP A 151 12.52 -10.86 4.50
CA ASP A 151 12.85 -10.88 3.08
C ASP A 151 12.18 -12.14 2.51
N GLY A 152 11.22 -11.97 1.63
CA GLY A 152 10.46 -13.06 1.04
C GLY A 152 10.84 -13.32 -0.41
N SER A 153 10.73 -14.59 -0.82
CA SER A 153 10.80 -14.97 -2.23
C SER A 153 9.72 -15.98 -2.55
N ILE A 154 9.04 -15.79 -3.68
CA ILE A 154 7.92 -16.62 -4.12
C ILE A 154 8.06 -16.86 -5.61
N ILE A 155 7.96 -18.14 -6.03
CA ILE A 155 7.87 -18.49 -7.45
C ILE A 155 6.42 -18.37 -7.89
N ILE A 156 6.20 -17.58 -8.93
CA ILE A 156 4.90 -17.39 -9.56
C ILE A 156 4.89 -18.20 -10.86
N PRO A 157 4.07 -19.26 -10.96
CA PRO A 157 4.02 -20.09 -12.15
C PRO A 157 3.55 -19.29 -13.40
N GLU A 158 4.15 -19.57 -14.53
CA GLU A 158 3.84 -18.96 -15.83
C GLU A 158 2.33 -18.99 -16.15
N ARG A 159 1.65 -20.09 -15.81
CA ARG A 159 0.19 -20.21 -16.02
C ARG A 159 -0.62 -19.11 -15.33
N LEU A 160 -0.19 -18.64 -14.16
CA LEU A 160 -0.85 -17.55 -13.44
C LEU A 160 -0.56 -16.20 -14.09
N VAL A 161 0.67 -16.02 -14.58
CA VAL A 161 1.04 -14.82 -15.34
C VAL A 161 0.21 -14.71 -16.60
N LYS A 162 0.09 -15.81 -17.37
CA LYS A 162 -0.72 -15.87 -18.59
C LYS A 162 -2.22 -15.67 -18.32
N ALA A 163 -2.75 -16.18 -17.21
CA ALA A 163 -4.14 -15.98 -16.83
C ALA A 163 -4.51 -14.50 -16.65
N GLY A 164 -3.55 -13.66 -16.28
CA GLY A 164 -3.75 -12.21 -16.13
C GLY A 164 -3.70 -11.42 -17.43
N ASN A 165 -3.36 -12.05 -18.56
CA ASN A 165 -3.29 -11.39 -19.87
C ASN A 165 -2.49 -10.07 -19.88
N GLY A 166 -1.28 -10.10 -19.32
CA GLY A 166 -0.37 -8.94 -19.21
C GLY A 166 -0.59 -8.08 -17.96
N MET A 167 -1.60 -8.38 -17.16
CA MET A 167 -1.82 -7.76 -15.85
C MET A 167 -1.66 -8.80 -14.75
N MET A 168 -0.94 -8.47 -13.70
CA MET A 168 -0.79 -9.32 -12.52
C MET A 168 -1.29 -8.59 -11.29
N GLU A 169 -2.19 -9.24 -10.58
CA GLU A 169 -2.64 -8.87 -9.25
C GLU A 169 -1.91 -9.72 -8.21
N ILE A 170 -1.21 -9.08 -7.30
CA ILE A 170 -0.62 -9.72 -6.11
C ILE A 170 -1.37 -9.21 -4.90
N ARG A 171 -2.06 -10.11 -4.21
CA ARG A 171 -2.82 -9.79 -3.01
C ARG A 171 -2.17 -10.45 -1.80
N PHE A 172 -2.02 -9.66 -0.75
CA PHE A 172 -1.58 -10.10 0.57
C PHE A 172 -2.79 -10.07 1.50
N ASP A 173 -3.25 -11.23 1.93
CA ASP A 173 -4.33 -11.32 2.92
C ASP A 173 -3.73 -11.31 4.31
N VAL A 174 -4.03 -10.24 5.05
CA VAL A 174 -3.48 -9.97 6.37
C VAL A 174 -4.55 -10.30 7.41
N PRO A 175 -4.38 -11.34 8.24
CA PRO A 175 -5.43 -11.74 9.17
C PRO A 175 -5.68 -10.69 10.26
N ARG A 176 -6.94 -10.37 10.51
CA ARG A 176 -7.42 -9.50 11.60
C ARG A 176 -7.33 -10.17 12.97
N THR A 177 -6.33 -10.91 13.31
CA THR A 177 -6.31 -11.64 14.57
C THR A 177 -5.39 -11.00 15.59
N GLY A 178 -5.89 -10.02 16.31
CA GLY A 178 -5.34 -9.59 17.59
C GLY A 178 -6.43 -9.67 18.65
N PRO A 179 -6.14 -10.02 19.92
CA PRO A 179 -7.03 -9.68 21.00
C PRO A 179 -7.23 -8.16 20.98
N PRO A 180 -8.37 -7.67 21.45
CA PRO A 180 -8.56 -6.24 21.61
C PRO A 180 -7.37 -5.66 22.39
N GLY A 181 -6.80 -4.57 21.91
CA GLY A 181 -5.78 -3.81 22.64
C GLY A 181 -6.33 -3.39 24.01
N THR A 182 -5.50 -2.81 24.85
CA THR A 182 -5.86 -2.31 26.19
C THR A 182 -7.09 -1.41 26.22
N ASN A 183 -7.48 -0.85 25.07
CA ASN A 183 -8.66 0.01 24.89
C ASN A 183 -9.85 -0.73 24.24
N GLY A 184 -9.80 -2.06 24.11
CA GLY A 184 -10.88 -2.85 23.51
C GLY A 184 -10.95 -2.80 21.97
N GLU A 185 -10.08 -2.05 21.31
CA GLU A 185 -10.00 -2.00 19.84
C GLU A 185 -9.17 -3.18 19.29
N PRO A 186 -9.60 -3.79 18.16
CA PRO A 186 -8.83 -4.86 17.54
C PRO A 186 -7.47 -4.32 17.07
N VAL A 187 -6.39 -4.94 17.54
CA VAL A 187 -5.06 -4.66 17.01
C VAL A 187 -4.97 -5.24 15.60
N THR A 188 -5.04 -4.37 14.60
CA THR A 188 -4.84 -4.77 13.21
C THR A 188 -3.35 -5.02 12.95
N LEU A 189 -3.03 -6.23 12.51
CA LEU A 189 -1.71 -6.50 11.96
C LEU A 189 -1.51 -5.58 10.74
N GLN A 190 -0.37 -4.92 10.66
CA GLN A 190 0.00 -4.11 9.51
C GLN A 190 1.18 -4.77 8.80
N LEU A 191 0.94 -5.18 7.56
CA LEU A 191 2.02 -5.53 6.66
C LEU A 191 2.60 -4.25 6.07
N ARG A 192 3.90 -4.06 6.17
CA ARG A 192 4.62 -2.97 5.53
C ARG A 192 5.53 -3.54 4.44
N LEU A 193 5.39 -3.03 3.23
CA LEU A 193 6.26 -3.35 2.11
C LEU A 193 7.25 -2.19 1.90
N GLU A 194 8.53 -2.49 1.86
CA GLU A 194 9.62 -1.53 1.60
C GLU A 194 10.03 -1.56 0.13
N SER A 195 10.21 -2.77 -0.40
CA SER A 195 10.59 -2.98 -1.79
C SER A 195 9.97 -4.25 -2.35
N LEU A 196 9.93 -4.32 -3.68
CA LEU A 196 9.50 -5.49 -4.44
C LEU A 196 10.30 -5.56 -5.72
N ARG A 197 10.63 -6.77 -6.15
CA ARG A 197 11.27 -7.04 -7.44
C ARG A 197 10.71 -8.32 -8.04
N LEU A 198 10.42 -8.26 -9.34
CA LEU A 198 9.95 -9.38 -10.13
C LEU A 198 10.94 -9.66 -11.23
N VAL A 199 11.47 -10.86 -11.29
CA VAL A 199 12.46 -11.27 -12.30
C VAL A 199 12.03 -12.56 -12.98
N LYS A 200 12.47 -12.79 -14.19
CA LYS A 200 12.35 -14.10 -14.83
C LYS A 200 13.11 -15.13 -14.02
N LEU A 201 12.56 -16.33 -13.85
CA LEU A 201 13.21 -17.34 -13.03
C LEU A 201 14.57 -17.74 -13.61
N SER A 202 14.71 -17.75 -14.95
CA SER A 202 15.99 -18.00 -15.64
C SER A 202 17.07 -16.94 -15.40
N GLU A 203 16.67 -15.70 -15.08
CA GLU A 203 17.55 -14.55 -14.82
C GLU A 203 17.78 -14.33 -13.32
N ALA A 204 17.11 -15.12 -12.48
CA ALA A 204 17.23 -14.98 -11.02
C ALA A 204 18.65 -15.31 -10.57
N PRO A 205 19.26 -14.50 -9.68
CA PRO A 205 20.52 -14.87 -9.07
C PRO A 205 20.36 -16.19 -8.32
N PRO A 206 21.41 -17.06 -8.31
CA PRO A 206 21.35 -18.31 -7.57
C PRO A 206 20.97 -18.02 -6.12
N GLN A 207 19.83 -18.56 -5.69
CA GLN A 207 19.41 -18.40 -4.31
C GLN A 207 20.43 -19.10 -3.41
N PRO A 208 20.93 -18.45 -2.34
CA PRO A 208 21.66 -19.15 -1.32
C PRO A 208 20.75 -20.28 -0.80
N PRO A 209 21.31 -21.48 -0.53
CA PRO A 209 20.53 -22.57 0.00
C PRO A 209 19.75 -22.06 1.22
N SER A 210 18.42 -22.22 1.20
CA SER A 210 17.57 -21.81 2.30
C SER A 210 18.08 -22.53 3.56
N GLU A 211 18.76 -21.81 4.42
CA GLU A 211 19.09 -22.33 5.75
C GLU A 211 17.78 -22.74 6.42
N PRO A 212 17.64 -23.98 6.85
CA PRO A 212 16.50 -24.37 7.65
C PRO A 212 16.49 -23.46 8.88
N HIS A 213 15.43 -22.67 9.04
CA HIS A 213 15.25 -21.78 10.18
C HIS A 213 15.47 -22.59 11.47
N THR A 214 16.70 -22.50 11.98
CA THR A 214 17.09 -23.17 13.22
C THR A 214 16.25 -22.57 14.34
N ALA A 215 15.48 -23.41 14.99
CA ALA A 215 14.66 -23.04 16.14
C ALA A 215 15.52 -22.25 17.16
N PRO A 216 14.96 -21.24 17.82
CA PRO A 216 15.70 -20.40 18.77
C PRO A 216 16.31 -21.28 19.86
N HIS A 217 17.63 -21.18 20.03
CA HIS A 217 18.36 -21.81 21.11
C HIS A 217 17.74 -21.39 22.45
N THR A 218 17.08 -22.33 23.09
CA THR A 218 16.66 -22.22 24.49
C THR A 218 17.93 -22.13 25.35
N ARG A 219 18.25 -20.94 25.84
CA ARG A 219 19.28 -20.80 26.87
C ARG A 219 18.82 -21.54 28.13
N PRO A 220 19.62 -22.45 28.69
CA PRO A 220 19.31 -23.06 29.96
C PRO A 220 19.34 -21.98 31.04
N ILE A 221 18.25 -21.92 31.82
CA ILE A 221 18.16 -21.13 33.05
C ILE A 221 19.18 -21.75 33.99
N ARG A 222 20.18 -20.97 34.41
CA ARG A 222 21.05 -21.35 35.54
C ARG A 222 20.26 -21.05 36.84
N GLU A 223 20.04 -22.11 37.61
CA GLU A 223 19.67 -22.02 39.00
C GLU A 223 20.73 -21.30 39.86
#